data_06b566008af32d803a8093e79986100a
#
_entry.id   06b566008af32d803a8093e79986100a
#
_cell.length_a   1.000
_cell.length_b   1.000
_cell.length_c   1.000
_cell.angle_alpha   90.00
_cell.angle_beta   90.00
_cell.angle_gamma   90.00
#
_symmetry.space_group_name_H-M   'P 1'
#
loop_
_entity.id
_entity.type
_entity.pdbx_description
1 polymer ?
#
loop_
_entity_poly.entity_id
_entity_poly.type
_entity_poly.pdbx_seq_one_letter_code
_entity_poly.pdbx_strand_id
1 'polypeptide(L)' 'MVEDKYYAILGLSPGADFSEVKSAYRKLSMKYHPDKVGHLGEEFKEVAEEKMKEINNAYEYLKRKFAQ' A
#
# COMPACT_ATOMS: atom_id res chain seq x y z
N MET A 1 -1.03 -16.84 -7.33
CA MET A 1 -2.14 -16.96 -6.38
C MET A 1 -2.72 -15.58 -6.08
N VAL A 2 -3.97 -15.54 -5.66
CA VAL A 2 -4.66 -14.26 -5.41
C VAL A 2 -3.90 -13.36 -4.44
N GLU A 3 -3.33 -13.96 -3.39
CA GLU A 3 -2.61 -13.19 -2.37
C GLU A 3 -1.34 -12.54 -2.88
N ASP A 4 -0.71 -13.13 -3.89
CA ASP A 4 0.57 -12.65 -4.41
C ASP A 4 0.47 -11.21 -4.93
N LYS A 5 -0.67 -10.85 -5.52
CA LYS A 5 -0.86 -9.49 -6.04
C LYS A 5 -0.88 -8.45 -4.92
N TYR A 6 -1.40 -8.82 -3.75
CA TYR A 6 -1.44 -7.90 -2.61
C TYR A 6 -0.04 -7.66 -2.05
N TYR A 7 0.78 -8.71 -1.98
CA TYR A 7 2.19 -8.54 -1.61
C TYR A 7 2.92 -7.66 -2.62
N ALA A 8 2.67 -7.90 -3.92
CA ALA A 8 3.33 -7.14 -4.98
C ALA A 8 2.95 -5.65 -4.92
N ILE A 9 1.69 -5.33 -4.61
CA ILE A 9 1.24 -3.95 -4.47
C ILE A 9 2.06 -3.23 -3.39
N LEU A 10 2.40 -3.94 -2.31
CA LEU A 10 3.21 -3.37 -1.23
C LEU A 10 4.71 -3.48 -1.50
N GLY A 11 5.10 -4.01 -2.66
CA GLY A 11 6.51 -4.18 -3.01
C GLY A 11 7.20 -5.30 -2.26
N LEU A 12 6.44 -6.30 -1.82
CA LEU A 12 6.96 -7.40 -1.03
C LEU A 12 6.86 -8.72 -1.80
N SER A 13 7.70 -9.69 -1.39
CA SER A 13 7.60 -11.05 -1.89
C SER A 13 6.52 -11.81 -1.12
N PRO A 14 5.85 -12.77 -1.77
CA PRO A 14 4.91 -13.65 -1.06
C PRO A 14 5.62 -14.34 0.10
N GLY A 15 4.97 -14.40 1.24
CA GLY A 15 5.58 -14.98 2.43
C GLY A 15 6.19 -13.97 3.38
N ALA A 16 6.18 -12.68 3.04
CA ALA A 16 6.61 -11.64 3.98
C ALA A 16 5.75 -11.71 5.25
N ASP A 17 6.36 -11.47 6.41
CA ASP A 17 5.63 -11.49 7.67
C ASP A 17 4.86 -10.17 7.88
N PHE A 18 4.02 -10.14 8.92
CA PHE A 18 3.17 -8.98 9.15
C PHE A 18 3.97 -7.72 9.51
N SER A 19 5.12 -7.89 10.14
CA SER A 19 6.01 -6.77 10.43
C SER A 19 6.47 -6.08 9.14
N GLU A 20 6.85 -6.90 8.14
CA GLU A 20 7.24 -6.39 6.83
C GLU A 20 6.06 -5.72 6.12
N VAL A 21 4.88 -6.29 6.23
CA VAL A 21 3.66 -5.74 5.62
C VAL A 21 3.36 -4.36 6.21
N LYS A 22 3.42 -4.23 7.54
CA LYS A 22 3.18 -2.96 8.22
C LYS A 22 4.21 -1.91 7.83
N SER A 23 5.47 -2.31 7.78
CA SER A 23 6.56 -1.40 7.43
C SER A 23 6.41 -0.90 5.99
N ALA A 24 6.10 -1.80 5.07
CA ALA A 24 5.89 -1.44 3.66
C ALA A 24 4.69 -0.50 3.50
N TYR A 25 3.60 -0.79 4.19
CA TYR A 25 2.41 0.05 4.15
C TYR A 25 2.74 1.47 4.63
N ARG A 26 3.47 1.56 5.75
CA ARG A 26 3.84 2.86 6.32
C ARG A 26 4.68 3.69 5.35
N LYS A 27 5.68 3.06 4.73
CA LYS A 27 6.55 3.74 3.77
C LYS A 27 5.77 4.23 2.55
N LEU A 28 4.88 3.40 2.02
CA LEU A 28 4.09 3.77 0.86
C LEU A 28 3.07 4.85 1.19
N SER A 29 2.48 4.80 2.40
CA SER A 29 1.55 5.83 2.84
C SER A 29 2.24 7.19 2.93
N MET A 30 3.46 7.21 3.43
CA MET A 30 4.24 8.45 3.50
C MET A 30 4.56 8.99 2.11
N LYS A 31 4.86 8.10 1.17
CA LYS A 31 5.21 8.48 -0.19
C LYS A 31 4.03 9.08 -0.96
N TYR A 32 2.84 8.49 -0.80
CA TYR A 32 1.66 8.87 -1.57
C TYR A 32 0.62 9.68 -0.79
N HIS A 33 0.95 10.12 0.42
CA HIS A 33 0.02 10.91 1.22
C HIS A 33 -0.35 12.21 0.50
N PRO A 34 -1.64 12.59 0.49
CA PRO A 34 -2.07 13.82 -0.19
C PRO A 34 -1.28 15.06 0.19
N ASP A 35 -0.91 15.19 1.47
CA ASP A 35 -0.15 16.33 1.94
C ASP A 35 1.26 16.37 1.35
N LYS A 36 1.79 15.21 0.97
CA LYS A 36 3.13 15.12 0.39
C LYS A 36 3.14 15.42 -1.10
N VAL A 37 2.06 15.11 -1.81
CA VAL A 37 2.00 15.25 -3.26
C VAL A 37 1.12 16.40 -3.74
N GLY A 38 0.37 17.03 -2.85
CA GLY A 38 -0.57 18.10 -3.21
C GLY A 38 0.09 19.27 -3.93
N HIS A 39 1.35 19.55 -3.63
CA HIS A 39 2.08 20.66 -4.26
C HIS A 39 2.53 20.33 -5.69
N LEU A 40 2.40 19.07 -6.11
CA LEU A 40 2.85 18.64 -7.43
C LEU A 40 1.77 18.79 -8.51
N GLY A 41 0.54 19.19 -8.13
CA GLY A 41 -0.55 19.44 -9.05
C GLY A 41 -1.60 18.36 -9.05
N GLU A 42 -2.73 18.65 -9.71
CA GLU A 42 -3.90 17.77 -9.71
C GLU A 42 -3.64 16.38 -10.29
N GLU A 43 -2.85 16.32 -11.36
CA GLU A 43 -2.55 15.02 -12.00
C GLU A 43 -1.84 14.09 -11.05
N PHE A 44 -0.86 14.60 -10.32
CA PHE A 44 -0.13 13.78 -9.36
C PHE A 44 -0.99 13.41 -8.16
N LYS A 45 -1.88 14.30 -7.76
CA LYS A 45 -2.81 14.04 -6.67
C LYS A 45 -3.74 12.88 -7.01
N GLU A 46 -4.27 12.86 -8.24
CA GLU A 46 -5.13 11.78 -8.69
C GLU A 46 -4.41 10.44 -8.71
N VAL A 47 -3.17 10.43 -9.22
CA VAL A 47 -2.36 9.21 -9.24
C VAL A 47 -2.10 8.72 -7.82
N ALA A 48 -1.77 9.63 -6.90
CA ALA A 48 -1.52 9.28 -5.51
C ALA A 48 -2.78 8.69 -4.85
N GLU A 49 -3.94 9.25 -5.12
CA GLU A 49 -5.20 8.74 -4.58
C GLU A 49 -5.49 7.33 -5.08
N GLU A 50 -5.26 7.08 -6.37
CA GLU A 50 -5.44 5.74 -6.94
C GLU A 50 -4.48 4.74 -6.31
N LYS A 51 -3.22 5.14 -6.16
CA LYS A 51 -2.21 4.29 -5.53
C LYS A 51 -2.57 3.99 -4.08
N MET A 52 -3.05 4.99 -3.34
CA MET A 52 -3.44 4.78 -1.94
C MET A 52 -4.63 3.83 -1.82
N LYS A 53 -5.57 3.86 -2.75
CA LYS A 53 -6.67 2.90 -2.74
C LYS A 53 -6.16 1.47 -2.88
N GLU A 54 -5.26 1.23 -3.83
CA GLU A 54 -4.67 -0.09 -4.03
C GLU A 54 -3.89 -0.53 -2.79
N ILE A 55 -3.07 0.37 -2.25
CA ILE A 55 -2.25 0.08 -1.07
C ILE A 55 -3.12 -0.24 0.13
N ASN A 56 -4.17 0.55 0.36
CA ASN A 56 -5.09 0.32 1.48
C ASN A 56 -5.82 -1.00 1.34
N ASN A 57 -6.28 -1.34 0.13
CA ASN A 57 -6.94 -2.61 -0.11
C ASN A 57 -6.02 -3.80 0.15
N ALA A 58 -4.78 -3.71 -0.34
CA ALA A 58 -3.80 -4.77 -0.14
C ALA A 58 -3.48 -4.93 1.35
N TYR A 59 -3.28 -3.83 2.05
CA TYR A 59 -2.97 -3.87 3.47
C TYR A 59 -4.13 -4.46 4.28
N GLU A 60 -5.36 -4.03 4.01
CA GLU A 60 -6.53 -4.55 4.73
C GLU A 60 -6.71 -6.05 4.51
N TYR A 61 -6.50 -6.51 3.28
CA TYR A 61 -6.59 -7.94 2.98
C TYR A 61 -5.56 -8.73 3.79
N LEU A 62 -4.30 -8.30 3.75
CA LEU A 62 -3.22 -9.00 4.43
C LEU A 62 -3.37 -8.93 5.95
N LYS A 63 -3.82 -7.79 6.46
CA LYS A 63 -4.08 -7.63 7.89
C LYS A 63 -5.10 -8.64 8.38
N ARG A 64 -6.19 -8.84 7.64
CA ARG A 64 -7.21 -9.83 7.99
C ARG A 64 -6.64 -11.24 7.96
N LYS A 65 -5.80 -11.51 6.95
CA LYS A 65 -5.15 -12.82 6.83
C LYS A 65 -4.31 -13.13 8.06
N PHE A 66 -3.49 -12.18 8.50
CA PHE A 66 -2.62 -12.39 9.66
C PHE A 66 -3.36 -12.37 10.99
N ALA A 67 -4.55 -11.81 11.03
CA ALA A 67 -5.35 -11.75 12.25
C ALA A 67 -6.10 -13.06 12.55
N GLN A 68 -6.12 -13.99 11.60
CA GLN A 68 -6.80 -15.29 11.76
C GLN A 68 -5.97 -16.31 12.50
#